data_f66d3adeb639c3b55d2a456faae5d637
#
_entry.id   f66d3adeb639c3b55d2a456faae5d637
#
_cell.length_a   1.000
_cell.length_b   1.000
_cell.length_c   1.000
_cell.angle_alpha   90.00
_cell.angle_beta   90.00
_cell.angle_gamma   90.00
#
_symmetry.space_group_name_H-M   'P 1'
#
loop_
_entity.id
_entity.type
_entity.pdbx_description
1 polymer ?
#
loop_
_entity_poly.entity_id
_entity_poly.type
_entity_poly.pdbx_seq_one_letter_code
_entity_poly.pdbx_strand_id
1 'polypeptide(L)'
;MDGLKAAVAAHEAEAIALWRRWVQRETPSGDRRALEILGHAVAAAFESLAFEAEFVADGAGAHVILRGGDGQGTKRGQNRAGGWLLLGHLDTVYPRGTAAQMPWREQDGRFYGPGVMDMKGGIALAWLALRAMQDLNQAASTAVATGSSSPRHPPGAAAITILLVSDEETGSAGSRALTEKLARASEAVLVLEPGGGESGKLKTARKGIANFVLRAEGKAAHAGVDFFAGANAIIELARQAAGLAGWSQEARGITVNCGVIRGGTRGNVVPAEAELVVDARAWTARDLQAIETRIRALEAVDPKVRLTVSGGLNRPPMERSAEGTKLFARAQEAGRAVGVVIEECATGGGS
;
A
#
# COMPACT_ATOMS: atom_id res chain seq x y z
N MET A 1 24.92 -21.45 2.84
CA MET A 1 24.62 -20.23 3.64
C MET A 1 25.60 -19.09 3.38
N ASP A 2 26.89 -19.37 3.40
CA ASP A 2 27.94 -18.33 3.21
C ASP A 2 27.86 -17.65 1.84
N GLY A 3 27.46 -18.38 0.78
CA GLY A 3 27.33 -17.83 -0.56
C GLY A 3 26.25 -16.76 -0.69
N LEU A 4 25.08 -16.92 -0.05
CA LEU A 4 24.00 -15.91 -0.12
C LEU A 4 24.39 -14.63 0.63
N LYS A 5 24.96 -14.77 1.84
CA LYS A 5 25.42 -13.61 2.61
C LYS A 5 26.55 -12.87 1.87
N ALA A 6 27.46 -13.60 1.27
CA ALA A 6 28.54 -13.02 0.45
C ALA A 6 27.99 -12.29 -0.79
N ALA A 7 27.03 -12.89 -1.51
CA ALA A 7 26.40 -12.26 -2.67
C ALA A 7 25.65 -10.99 -2.29
N VAL A 8 24.91 -10.97 -1.18
CA VAL A 8 24.24 -9.77 -0.67
C VAL A 8 25.25 -8.69 -0.30
N ALA A 9 26.28 -9.04 0.48
CA ALA A 9 27.32 -8.10 0.93
C ALA A 9 28.10 -7.48 -0.24
N ALA A 10 28.30 -8.24 -1.33
CA ALA A 10 29.01 -7.75 -2.53
C ALA A 10 28.27 -6.59 -3.23
N HIS A 11 26.94 -6.48 -3.08
CA HIS A 11 26.12 -5.49 -3.76
C HIS A 11 25.42 -4.50 -2.82
N GLU A 12 25.64 -4.59 -1.52
CA GLU A 12 25.01 -3.72 -0.52
C GLU A 12 25.33 -2.24 -0.76
N ALA A 13 26.58 -1.90 -1.02
CA ALA A 13 26.98 -0.52 -1.28
C ALA A 13 26.33 0.06 -2.54
N GLU A 14 26.16 -0.76 -3.60
CA GLU A 14 25.47 -0.35 -4.82
C GLU A 14 23.96 -0.15 -4.57
N ALA A 15 23.33 -1.04 -3.82
CA ALA A 15 21.92 -0.91 -3.45
C ALA A 15 21.66 0.36 -2.62
N ILE A 16 22.54 0.68 -1.65
CA ILE A 16 22.46 1.92 -0.86
C ILE A 16 22.64 3.15 -1.76
N ALA A 17 23.55 3.10 -2.73
CA ALA A 17 23.76 4.20 -3.68
C ALA A 17 22.53 4.42 -4.60
N LEU A 18 21.89 3.34 -5.05
CA LEU A 18 20.61 3.40 -5.79
C LEU A 18 19.50 4.01 -4.92
N TRP A 19 19.33 3.48 -3.72
CA TRP A 19 18.34 3.96 -2.76
C TRP A 19 18.50 5.46 -2.46
N ARG A 20 19.73 5.91 -2.17
CA ARG A 20 20.04 7.34 -1.97
C ARG A 20 19.60 8.18 -3.18
N ARG A 21 19.95 7.75 -4.40
CA ARG A 21 19.57 8.48 -5.64
C ARG A 21 18.07 8.57 -5.81
N TRP A 22 17.31 7.51 -5.43
CA TRP A 22 15.86 7.50 -5.52
C TRP A 22 15.20 8.36 -4.44
N VAL A 23 15.72 8.33 -3.20
CA VAL A 23 15.23 9.18 -2.10
C VAL A 23 15.43 10.66 -2.39
N GLN A 24 16.54 11.04 -3.02
CA GLN A 24 16.82 12.42 -3.42
C GLN A 24 15.92 12.93 -4.56
N ARG A 25 15.19 12.05 -5.24
CA ARG A 25 14.14 12.42 -6.19
C ARG A 25 12.81 12.51 -5.47
N GLU A 26 12.32 13.73 -5.30
CA GLU A 26 11.00 13.95 -4.70
C GLU A 26 9.91 13.51 -5.64
N THR A 27 8.98 12.69 -5.14
CA THR A 27 7.87 12.13 -5.89
C THR A 27 6.55 12.29 -5.14
N PRO A 28 6.09 13.53 -4.90
CA PRO A 28 4.79 13.74 -4.27
C PRO A 28 3.69 13.11 -5.14
N SER A 29 2.70 12.51 -4.49
CA SER A 29 1.53 11.94 -5.16
C SER A 29 0.89 12.98 -6.09
N GLY A 30 0.57 12.56 -7.33
CA GLY A 30 0.01 13.44 -8.36
C GLY A 30 1.05 14.25 -9.17
N ASP A 31 2.32 14.25 -8.79
CA ASP A 31 3.37 14.88 -9.62
C ASP A 31 3.84 13.91 -10.72
N ARG A 32 3.06 13.83 -11.79
CA ARG A 32 3.27 12.90 -12.91
C ARG A 32 4.70 12.91 -13.43
N ARG A 33 5.27 14.11 -13.64
CA ARG A 33 6.62 14.25 -14.19
C ARG A 33 7.70 13.70 -13.26
N ALA A 34 7.58 13.96 -11.96
CA ALA A 34 8.51 13.43 -10.97
C ALA A 34 8.43 11.91 -10.85
N LEU A 35 7.21 11.37 -10.86
CA LEU A 35 6.94 9.94 -10.83
C LEU A 35 7.47 9.23 -12.08
N GLU A 36 7.29 9.79 -13.27
CA GLU A 36 7.86 9.28 -14.52
C GLU A 36 9.39 9.25 -14.48
N ILE A 37 10.03 10.34 -14.02
CA ILE A 37 11.50 10.42 -13.88
C ILE A 37 12.02 9.35 -12.91
N LEU A 38 11.37 9.16 -11.76
CA LEU A 38 11.75 8.10 -10.83
C LEU A 38 11.50 6.72 -11.43
N GLY A 39 10.36 6.51 -12.08
CA GLY A 39 10.00 5.25 -12.71
C GLY A 39 11.05 4.80 -13.74
N HIS A 40 11.48 5.71 -14.62
CA HIS A 40 12.59 5.42 -15.57
C HIS A 40 13.92 5.14 -14.87
N ALA A 41 14.24 5.86 -13.79
CA ALA A 41 15.47 5.62 -13.05
C ALA A 41 15.48 4.28 -12.32
N VAL A 42 14.33 3.82 -11.83
CA VAL A 42 14.17 2.49 -11.23
C VAL A 42 14.21 1.43 -12.34
N ALA A 43 13.47 1.61 -13.43
CA ALA A 43 13.48 0.67 -14.55
C ALA A 43 14.90 0.40 -15.07
N ALA A 44 15.69 1.45 -15.30
CA ALA A 44 17.08 1.32 -15.76
C ALA A 44 17.96 0.49 -14.80
N ALA A 45 17.73 0.58 -13.48
CA ALA A 45 18.46 -0.25 -12.52
C ALA A 45 18.07 -1.74 -12.63
N PHE A 46 16.79 -2.05 -12.87
CA PHE A 46 16.33 -3.43 -13.04
C PHE A 46 16.63 -4.00 -14.44
N GLU A 47 16.76 -3.17 -15.47
CA GLU A 47 17.23 -3.59 -16.80
C GLU A 47 18.63 -4.21 -16.72
N SER A 48 19.49 -3.74 -15.80
CA SER A 48 20.81 -4.36 -15.54
C SER A 48 20.71 -5.80 -15.01
N LEU A 49 19.52 -6.19 -14.51
CA LEU A 49 19.18 -7.53 -14.05
C LEU A 49 18.34 -8.32 -15.08
N ALA A 50 18.34 -7.87 -16.34
CA ALA A 50 17.56 -8.45 -17.43
C ALA A 50 16.04 -8.43 -17.21
N PHE A 51 15.52 -7.39 -16.54
CA PHE A 51 14.10 -7.10 -16.49
C PHE A 51 13.69 -6.18 -17.64
N GLU A 52 12.56 -6.49 -18.28
CA GLU A 52 11.94 -5.63 -19.30
C GLU A 52 10.93 -4.70 -18.63
N ALA A 53 11.00 -3.40 -18.93
CA ALA A 53 10.11 -2.40 -18.41
C ALA A 53 8.94 -2.08 -19.33
N GLU A 54 7.73 -2.00 -18.77
CA GLU A 54 6.52 -1.51 -19.43
C GLU A 54 5.95 -0.38 -18.58
N PHE A 55 5.62 0.74 -19.21
CA PHE A 55 5.00 1.90 -18.56
C PHE A 55 3.51 1.95 -18.91
N VAL A 56 2.66 1.93 -17.90
CA VAL A 56 1.21 2.01 -18.04
C VAL A 56 0.76 3.37 -17.51
N ALA A 57 0.41 4.26 -18.42
CA ALA A 57 -0.04 5.61 -18.06
C ALA A 57 -1.50 5.60 -17.57
N ASP A 58 -1.75 6.37 -16.54
CA ASP A 58 -3.09 6.71 -16.05
C ASP A 58 -3.20 8.20 -15.66
N GLY A 59 -4.31 8.59 -14.98
CA GLY A 59 -4.52 9.96 -14.51
C GLY A 59 -3.51 10.42 -13.45
N ALA A 60 -2.93 9.52 -12.67
CA ALA A 60 -2.01 9.82 -11.57
C ALA A 60 -0.54 9.85 -12.01
N GLY A 61 -0.20 9.18 -13.11
CA GLY A 61 1.17 9.07 -13.59
C GLY A 61 1.38 7.85 -14.48
N ALA A 62 2.60 7.33 -14.52
CA ALA A 62 2.92 6.07 -15.17
C ALA A 62 3.26 5.01 -14.10
N HIS A 63 2.51 3.93 -14.08
CA HIS A 63 2.87 2.73 -13.33
C HIS A 63 3.96 1.98 -14.08
N VAL A 64 4.89 1.37 -13.36
CA VAL A 64 5.99 0.62 -13.94
C VAL A 64 5.79 -0.86 -13.68
N ILE A 65 5.77 -1.66 -14.76
CA ILE A 65 5.78 -3.11 -14.68
C ILE A 65 7.16 -3.60 -15.16
N LEU A 66 7.85 -4.34 -14.31
CA LEU A 66 9.13 -4.95 -14.64
C LEU A 66 8.93 -6.46 -14.69
N ARG A 67 9.33 -7.10 -15.79
CA ARG A 67 9.21 -8.55 -15.97
C ARG A 67 10.58 -9.16 -16.18
N GLY A 68 10.92 -10.14 -15.36
CA GLY A 68 12.20 -10.83 -15.41
C GLY A 68 12.12 -12.27 -14.88
N GLY A 69 13.22 -12.99 -14.99
CA GLY A 69 13.38 -14.37 -14.55
C GLY A 69 13.27 -15.37 -15.70
N ASP A 70 14.04 -16.45 -15.66
CA ASP A 70 14.12 -17.65 -16.47
C ASP A 70 14.85 -17.64 -17.85
N GLY A 71 15.53 -16.59 -18.24
CA GLY A 71 16.46 -16.66 -19.41
C GLY A 71 15.87 -17.13 -20.74
N GLN A 72 14.59 -17.45 -20.81
CA GLN A 72 13.85 -17.79 -22.02
C GLN A 72 12.84 -16.68 -22.31
N GLY A 73 13.24 -15.76 -23.19
CA GLY A 73 12.50 -14.57 -23.58
C GLY A 73 10.99 -14.79 -23.63
N THR A 74 10.29 -14.31 -22.61
CA THR A 74 8.85 -14.18 -22.65
C THR A 74 8.50 -13.07 -23.64
N LYS A 75 7.78 -13.42 -24.70
CA LYS A 75 7.27 -12.41 -25.63
C LYS A 75 6.47 -11.36 -24.88
N ARG A 76 6.77 -10.07 -25.19
CA ARG A 76 6.07 -8.89 -24.68
C ARG A 76 4.57 -9.15 -24.56
N GLY A 77 4.00 -9.03 -23.36
CA GLY A 77 2.56 -9.16 -23.13
C GLY A 77 2.05 -10.48 -22.57
N GLN A 78 2.86 -11.52 -22.36
CA GLN A 78 2.39 -12.77 -21.75
C GLN A 78 2.63 -12.77 -20.23
N ASN A 79 1.54 -12.63 -19.44
CA ASN A 79 1.56 -13.01 -18.03
C ASN A 79 1.66 -14.54 -17.95
N ARG A 80 2.78 -15.07 -17.46
CA ARG A 80 2.79 -16.47 -17.01
C ARG A 80 1.96 -16.58 -15.73
N ALA A 81 0.87 -17.33 -15.79
CA ALA A 81 0.19 -17.78 -14.58
C ALA A 81 1.18 -18.58 -13.71
N GLY A 82 1.27 -18.24 -12.41
CA GLY A 82 2.10 -18.98 -11.46
C GLY A 82 3.44 -18.35 -11.08
N GLY A 83 3.72 -17.08 -11.44
CA GLY A 83 4.90 -16.34 -10.97
C GLY A 83 4.65 -15.56 -9.67
N TRP A 84 5.67 -14.85 -9.19
CA TRP A 84 5.59 -14.00 -8.00
C TRP A 84 5.43 -12.55 -8.40
N LEU A 85 4.55 -11.83 -7.73
CA LEU A 85 4.39 -10.39 -7.85
C LEU A 85 5.06 -9.69 -6.67
N LEU A 86 6.03 -8.82 -6.95
CA LEU A 86 6.52 -7.83 -6.01
C LEU A 86 5.74 -6.54 -6.24
N LEU A 87 5.04 -6.07 -5.23
CA LEU A 87 4.18 -4.88 -5.32
C LEU A 87 4.76 -3.74 -4.50
N GLY A 88 4.85 -2.56 -5.09
CA GLY A 88 5.30 -1.35 -4.43
C GLY A 88 4.76 -0.09 -5.09
N HIS A 89 5.19 1.07 -4.59
CA HIS A 89 4.81 2.36 -5.13
C HIS A 89 5.99 3.33 -5.25
N LEU A 90 5.82 4.34 -6.12
CA LEU A 90 6.82 5.36 -6.42
C LEU A 90 6.51 6.69 -5.73
N ASP A 91 5.23 6.95 -5.44
CA ASP A 91 4.77 8.19 -4.83
C ASP A 91 5.07 8.24 -3.33
N THR A 92 5.02 9.44 -2.79
CA THR A 92 5.22 9.71 -1.36
C THR A 92 4.27 10.81 -0.90
N VAL A 93 3.93 10.82 0.40
CA VAL A 93 3.13 11.88 1.05
C VAL A 93 3.85 13.22 1.12
N TYR A 94 5.15 13.26 0.87
CA TYR A 94 5.98 14.44 1.06
C TYR A 94 5.84 15.44 -0.09
N PRO A 95 5.57 16.73 0.20
CA PRO A 95 5.51 17.78 -0.82
C PRO A 95 6.91 18.10 -1.39
N ARG A 96 6.95 18.77 -2.54
CA ARG A 96 8.21 19.29 -3.11
C ARG A 96 8.92 20.22 -2.14
N GLY A 97 10.26 20.13 -2.11
CA GLY A 97 11.12 20.92 -1.22
C GLY A 97 11.41 20.22 0.11
N THR A 98 10.77 19.07 0.39
CA THR A 98 11.03 18.30 1.62
C THR A 98 12.47 17.77 1.68
N ALA A 99 13.06 17.37 0.54
CA ALA A 99 14.43 16.87 0.50
C ALA A 99 15.47 17.91 0.93
N ALA A 100 15.18 19.20 0.79
CA ALA A 100 16.04 20.27 1.31
C ALA A 100 15.97 20.39 2.83
N GLN A 101 14.82 20.10 3.43
CA GLN A 101 14.59 20.16 4.89
C GLN A 101 14.95 18.83 5.58
N MET A 102 14.77 17.73 4.89
CA MET A 102 15.05 16.36 5.34
C MET A 102 15.98 15.66 4.33
N PRO A 103 17.25 16.10 4.19
CA PRO A 103 18.17 15.53 3.23
C PRO A 103 18.50 14.07 3.60
N TRP A 104 18.90 13.29 2.58
CA TRP A 104 19.48 11.99 2.83
C TRP A 104 20.65 12.09 3.80
N ARG A 105 20.60 11.34 4.85
CA ARG A 105 21.72 11.18 5.81
C ARG A 105 21.72 9.77 6.38
N GLU A 106 22.91 9.33 6.74
CA GLU A 106 23.14 8.14 7.53
C GLU A 106 23.62 8.57 8.91
N GLN A 107 22.99 8.09 9.94
CA GLN A 107 23.34 8.40 11.32
C GLN A 107 22.95 7.23 12.23
N ASP A 108 23.88 6.77 13.07
CA ASP A 108 23.65 5.70 14.06
C ASP A 108 23.07 4.40 13.43
N GLY A 109 23.57 4.04 12.24
CA GLY A 109 23.11 2.86 11.49
C GLY A 109 21.72 2.97 10.91
N ARG A 110 21.17 4.19 10.83
CA ARG A 110 19.84 4.48 10.25
C ARG A 110 19.95 5.46 9.09
N PHE A 111 19.09 5.28 8.11
CA PHE A 111 18.96 6.18 6.97
C PHE A 111 17.73 7.08 7.11
N TYR A 112 17.89 8.34 6.71
CA TYR A 112 16.85 9.36 6.79
C TYR A 112 16.67 10.03 5.43
N GLY A 113 15.44 10.43 5.12
CA GLY A 113 15.07 11.13 3.89
C GLY A 113 13.61 10.89 3.52
N PRO A 114 13.01 11.71 2.63
CA PRO A 114 11.60 11.56 2.23
C PRO A 114 11.39 10.26 1.43
N GLY A 115 10.48 9.41 1.89
CA GLY A 115 10.22 8.10 1.27
C GLY A 115 11.36 7.09 1.45
N VAL A 116 12.30 7.33 2.38
CA VAL A 116 13.41 6.39 2.65
C VAL A 116 12.90 5.03 3.07
N MET A 117 11.91 4.98 3.93
CA MET A 117 11.29 3.75 4.44
C MET A 117 10.05 3.37 3.64
N ASP A 118 9.19 4.32 3.38
CA ASP A 118 7.93 4.21 2.65
C ASP A 118 8.03 4.92 1.29
N MET A 119 8.28 4.16 0.16
CA MET A 119 8.76 2.79 0.30
C MET A 119 9.99 2.53 -0.61
N LYS A 120 10.80 3.56 -0.91
CA LYS A 120 11.96 3.44 -1.81
C LYS A 120 13.01 2.44 -1.29
N GLY A 121 13.05 2.23 0.04
CA GLY A 121 13.89 1.20 0.67
C GLY A 121 13.47 -0.21 0.28
N GLY A 122 12.18 -0.50 0.23
CA GLY A 122 11.66 -1.79 -0.22
C GLY A 122 12.03 -2.10 -1.68
N ILE A 123 12.01 -1.07 -2.54
CA ILE A 123 12.43 -1.20 -3.95
C ILE A 123 13.95 -1.52 -4.04
N ALA A 124 14.76 -0.86 -3.22
CA ALA A 124 16.22 -1.11 -3.18
C ALA A 124 16.53 -2.51 -2.64
N LEU A 125 15.81 -2.98 -1.63
CA LEU A 125 15.93 -4.35 -1.11
C LEU A 125 15.53 -5.39 -2.16
N ALA A 126 14.48 -5.14 -2.94
CA ALA A 126 14.10 -6.04 -4.04
C ALA A 126 15.20 -6.12 -5.09
N TRP A 127 15.77 -4.98 -5.49
CA TRP A 127 16.92 -4.95 -6.41
C TRP A 127 18.10 -5.74 -5.87
N LEU A 128 18.50 -5.54 -4.60
CA LEU A 128 19.60 -6.23 -3.95
C LEU A 128 19.39 -7.75 -3.91
N ALA A 129 18.19 -8.18 -3.53
CA ALA A 129 17.85 -9.60 -3.48
C ALA A 129 17.93 -10.26 -4.86
N LEU A 130 17.41 -9.61 -5.89
CA LEU A 130 17.42 -10.12 -7.27
C LEU A 130 18.84 -10.14 -7.84
N ARG A 131 19.66 -9.15 -7.53
CA ARG A 131 21.07 -9.10 -7.92
C ARG A 131 21.85 -10.25 -7.29
N ALA A 132 21.71 -10.47 -6.00
CA ALA A 132 22.34 -11.59 -5.29
C ALA A 132 21.88 -12.96 -5.85
N MET A 133 20.60 -13.11 -6.17
CA MET A 133 20.07 -14.32 -6.82
C MET A 133 20.68 -14.54 -8.20
N GLN A 134 20.88 -13.49 -9.00
CA GLN A 134 21.51 -13.59 -10.31
C GLN A 134 22.94 -14.13 -10.22
N ASP A 135 23.75 -13.62 -9.28
CA ASP A 135 25.12 -14.09 -9.07
C ASP A 135 25.18 -15.58 -8.65
N LEU A 136 24.27 -15.97 -7.74
CA LEU A 136 24.17 -17.37 -7.31
C LEU A 136 23.79 -18.31 -8.46
N ASN A 137 22.87 -17.90 -9.32
CA ASN A 137 22.47 -18.67 -10.50
C ASN A 137 23.59 -18.78 -11.52
N GLN A 138 24.37 -17.72 -11.75
CA GLN A 138 25.53 -17.74 -12.63
C GLN A 138 26.62 -18.68 -12.10
N ALA A 139 26.94 -18.61 -10.79
CA ALA A 139 27.91 -19.50 -10.16
C ALA A 139 27.46 -20.97 -10.26
N ALA A 140 26.18 -21.28 -10.04
CA ALA A 140 25.65 -22.63 -10.19
C ALA A 140 25.76 -23.15 -11.63
N SER A 141 25.43 -22.31 -12.63
CA SER A 141 25.51 -22.65 -14.05
C SER A 141 26.97 -22.94 -14.49
N THR A 142 27.93 -22.17 -14.00
CA THR A 142 29.35 -22.37 -14.27
C THR A 142 29.84 -23.68 -13.65
N ALA A 143 29.44 -24.03 -12.42
CA ALA A 143 29.81 -25.27 -11.75
C ALA A 143 29.29 -26.51 -12.50
N VAL A 144 28.07 -26.45 -13.08
CA VAL A 144 27.51 -27.52 -13.92
C VAL A 144 28.32 -27.69 -15.21
N ALA A 145 28.69 -26.58 -15.87
CA ALA A 145 29.49 -26.61 -17.11
C ALA A 145 30.91 -27.19 -16.91
N THR A 146 31.46 -27.06 -15.70
CA THR A 146 32.81 -27.60 -15.37
C THR A 146 32.79 -29.00 -14.79
N GLY A 147 31.67 -29.72 -14.76
CA GLY A 147 31.58 -31.12 -14.34
C GLY A 147 31.68 -31.35 -12.83
N SER A 148 31.65 -30.30 -12.03
CA SER A 148 31.54 -30.38 -10.57
C SER A 148 30.11 -30.66 -10.21
N SER A 149 29.84 -31.84 -9.61
CA SER A 149 28.56 -32.40 -9.13
C SER A 149 27.33 -31.50 -9.20
N SER A 150 26.25 -31.99 -9.87
CA SER A 150 24.97 -31.30 -10.01
C SER A 150 24.51 -30.62 -8.71
N PRO A 151 24.47 -29.29 -8.64
CA PRO A 151 23.54 -28.66 -7.70
C PRO A 151 22.14 -29.02 -8.21
N ARG A 152 21.29 -29.56 -7.34
CA ARG A 152 19.88 -29.65 -7.65
C ARG A 152 19.44 -28.23 -7.98
N HIS A 153 19.15 -27.95 -9.26
CA HIS A 153 18.47 -26.71 -9.62
C HIS A 153 17.26 -26.56 -8.68
N PRO A 154 17.07 -25.40 -8.04
CA PRO A 154 15.75 -25.09 -7.55
C PRO A 154 14.83 -25.22 -8.77
N PRO A 155 13.66 -25.89 -8.64
CA PRO A 155 12.72 -26.07 -9.74
C PRO A 155 12.46 -24.69 -10.35
N GLY A 156 12.65 -24.56 -11.66
CA GLY A 156 12.70 -23.38 -12.51
C GLY A 156 12.40 -22.06 -11.82
N ALA A 157 13.32 -21.11 -11.89
CA ALA A 157 13.16 -19.83 -11.25
C ALA A 157 11.76 -19.28 -11.55
N ALA A 158 10.95 -19.08 -10.52
CA ALA A 158 9.60 -18.56 -10.69
C ALA A 158 9.68 -17.22 -11.44
N ALA A 159 8.85 -17.02 -12.44
CA ALA A 159 8.77 -15.74 -13.14
C ALA A 159 8.47 -14.64 -12.12
N ILE A 160 9.24 -13.55 -12.14
CA ILE A 160 9.05 -12.43 -11.23
C ILE A 160 8.51 -11.24 -12.01
N THR A 161 7.39 -10.72 -11.56
CA THR A 161 6.84 -9.45 -11.99
C THR A 161 6.95 -8.46 -10.85
N ILE A 162 7.41 -7.23 -11.11
CA ILE A 162 7.39 -6.13 -10.15
C ILE A 162 6.41 -5.09 -10.67
N LEU A 163 5.45 -4.69 -9.87
CA LEU A 163 4.55 -3.58 -10.14
C LEU A 163 4.86 -2.44 -9.17
N LEU A 164 5.20 -1.28 -9.71
CA LEU A 164 5.39 -0.04 -8.95
C LEU A 164 4.31 0.96 -9.38
N VAL A 165 3.37 1.24 -8.50
CA VAL A 165 2.26 2.15 -8.77
C VAL A 165 2.61 3.59 -8.42
N SER A 166 1.86 4.56 -8.91
CA SER A 166 2.12 6.00 -8.77
C SER A 166 1.06 6.74 -7.95
N ASP A 167 0.13 6.03 -7.31
CA ASP A 167 -1.05 6.59 -6.64
C ASP A 167 -1.42 5.85 -5.33
N GLU A 168 -0.47 5.13 -4.71
CA GLU A 168 -0.74 4.36 -3.50
C GLU A 168 -1.18 5.27 -2.36
N GLU A 169 -0.45 6.34 -2.11
CA GLU A 169 -0.65 7.29 -1.02
C GLU A 169 -1.97 8.10 -1.14
N THR A 170 -2.59 8.05 -2.32
CA THR A 170 -3.89 8.68 -2.58
C THR A 170 -5.05 7.67 -2.72
N GLY A 171 -4.79 6.38 -2.43
CA GLY A 171 -5.81 5.34 -2.36
C GLY A 171 -5.90 4.43 -3.58
N SER A 172 -4.93 4.47 -4.49
CA SER A 172 -4.77 3.53 -5.64
C SER A 172 -5.98 3.47 -6.58
N ALA A 173 -6.68 4.59 -6.78
CA ALA A 173 -7.88 4.60 -7.61
C ALA A 173 -7.59 4.26 -9.08
N GLY A 174 -6.46 4.73 -9.62
CA GLY A 174 -6.01 4.46 -10.99
C GLY A 174 -5.37 3.08 -11.14
N SER A 175 -4.49 2.71 -10.22
CA SER A 175 -3.72 1.47 -10.28
C SER A 175 -4.48 0.22 -9.87
N ARG A 176 -5.62 0.34 -9.19
CA ARG A 176 -6.35 -0.78 -8.58
C ARG A 176 -6.64 -1.92 -9.54
N ALA A 177 -7.22 -1.63 -10.69
CA ALA A 177 -7.59 -2.65 -11.67
C ALA A 177 -6.36 -3.41 -12.21
N LEU A 178 -5.25 -2.70 -12.42
CA LEU A 178 -3.98 -3.28 -12.84
C LEU A 178 -3.38 -4.16 -11.74
N THR A 179 -3.35 -3.67 -10.51
CA THR A 179 -2.86 -4.39 -9.33
C THR A 179 -3.64 -5.69 -9.12
N GLU A 180 -4.97 -5.63 -9.11
CA GLU A 180 -5.83 -6.81 -8.96
C GLU A 180 -5.62 -7.82 -10.09
N LYS A 181 -5.49 -7.36 -11.34
CA LYS A 181 -5.24 -8.22 -12.51
C LYS A 181 -3.93 -8.98 -12.34
N LEU A 182 -2.84 -8.31 -11.99
CA LEU A 182 -1.53 -8.94 -11.83
C LEU A 182 -1.48 -9.84 -10.60
N ALA A 183 -2.08 -9.42 -9.48
CA ALA A 183 -2.14 -10.21 -8.26
C ALA A 183 -2.90 -11.54 -8.46
N ARG A 184 -4.06 -11.51 -9.15
CA ARG A 184 -4.84 -12.74 -9.46
C ARG A 184 -4.11 -13.71 -10.39
N ALA A 185 -3.19 -13.22 -11.22
CA ALA A 185 -2.39 -14.03 -12.12
C ALA A 185 -1.14 -14.61 -11.45
N SER A 186 -0.83 -14.21 -10.22
CA SER A 186 0.38 -14.59 -9.50
C SER A 186 0.11 -15.68 -8.47
N GLU A 187 1.09 -16.56 -8.23
CA GLU A 187 1.06 -17.57 -7.15
C GLU A 187 1.15 -16.91 -5.77
N ALA A 188 1.96 -15.87 -5.65
CA ALA A 188 2.15 -15.12 -4.42
C ALA A 188 2.39 -13.64 -4.71
N VAL A 189 1.99 -12.79 -3.77
CA VAL A 189 2.25 -11.34 -3.80
C VAL A 189 3.09 -10.98 -2.57
N LEU A 190 4.24 -10.35 -2.79
CA LEU A 190 5.07 -9.76 -1.75
C LEU A 190 4.99 -8.25 -1.88
N VAL A 191 4.42 -7.60 -0.87
CA VAL A 191 4.33 -6.15 -0.82
C VAL A 191 5.60 -5.61 -0.18
N LEU A 192 6.28 -4.70 -0.88
CA LEU A 192 7.60 -4.18 -0.51
C LEU A 192 7.52 -3.04 0.53
N GLU A 193 6.39 -2.89 1.17
CA GLU A 193 6.13 -1.96 2.26
C GLU A 193 6.97 -2.26 3.51
N PRO A 194 7.19 -1.25 4.37
CA PRO A 194 7.93 -1.45 5.63
C PRO A 194 7.34 -2.55 6.50
N GLY A 195 8.21 -3.33 7.13
CA GLY A 195 7.81 -4.31 8.14
C GLY A 195 7.19 -3.67 9.38
N GLY A 196 6.65 -4.48 10.27
CA GLY A 196 6.05 -4.04 11.53
C GLY A 196 7.07 -3.90 12.65
N GLY A 197 7.02 -2.78 13.38
CA GLY A 197 7.92 -2.52 14.50
C GLY A 197 9.39 -2.38 14.12
N GLU A 198 10.27 -2.26 15.10
CA GLU A 198 11.72 -2.10 14.88
C GLU A 198 12.38 -3.39 14.35
N SER A 199 11.80 -4.56 14.64
CA SER A 199 12.30 -5.86 14.17
C SER A 199 11.90 -6.22 12.74
N GLY A 200 11.12 -5.38 12.05
CA GLY A 200 10.71 -5.62 10.66
C GLY A 200 9.79 -6.83 10.49
N LYS A 201 8.83 -7.07 11.42
CA LYS A 201 7.88 -8.19 11.36
C LYS A 201 7.10 -8.19 10.06
N LEU A 202 6.87 -9.37 9.48
CA LEU A 202 6.03 -9.51 8.29
C LEU A 202 4.56 -9.25 8.63
N LYS A 203 3.92 -8.37 7.87
CA LYS A 203 2.50 -8.08 8.03
C LYS A 203 1.69 -9.14 7.32
N THR A 204 1.05 -10.04 8.09
CA THR A 204 0.24 -11.16 7.57
C THR A 204 -1.26 -10.90 7.67
N ALA A 205 -1.67 -9.81 8.31
CA ALA A 205 -3.05 -9.33 8.36
C ALA A 205 -3.07 -7.79 8.40
N ARG A 206 -4.05 -7.20 7.70
CA ARG A 206 -4.30 -5.75 7.69
C ARG A 206 -5.80 -5.50 7.79
N LYS A 207 -6.20 -4.46 8.54
CA LYS A 207 -7.60 -4.04 8.51
C LYS A 207 -7.95 -3.50 7.12
N GLY A 208 -9.16 -3.82 6.68
CA GLY A 208 -9.78 -3.10 5.57
C GLY A 208 -10.30 -1.74 6.02
N ILE A 209 -10.54 -0.87 5.06
CA ILE A 209 -11.01 0.51 5.25
C ILE A 209 -12.25 0.74 4.42
N ALA A 210 -13.27 1.35 5.03
CA ALA A 210 -14.41 1.91 4.34
C ALA A 210 -14.56 3.39 4.74
N ASN A 211 -14.75 4.25 3.74
CA ASN A 211 -14.90 5.68 3.95
C ASN A 211 -16.30 6.10 3.51
N PHE A 212 -16.99 6.85 4.37
CA PHE A 212 -18.32 7.35 4.10
C PHE A 212 -18.40 8.86 4.32
N VAL A 213 -19.26 9.49 3.56
CA VAL A 213 -19.64 10.88 3.74
C VAL A 213 -21.16 10.92 3.94
N LEU A 214 -21.57 11.37 5.12
CA LEU A 214 -22.95 11.62 5.46
C LEU A 214 -23.23 13.12 5.21
N ARG A 215 -24.26 13.43 4.42
CA ARG A 215 -24.71 14.80 4.19
C ARG A 215 -26.13 14.95 4.72
N ALA A 216 -26.31 16.00 5.51
CA ALA A 216 -27.61 16.41 5.99
C ALA A 216 -28.05 17.70 5.28
N GLU A 217 -29.22 17.66 4.68
CA GLU A 217 -29.89 18.81 4.07
C GLU A 217 -31.17 19.13 4.84
N GLY A 218 -31.13 20.25 5.53
CA GLY A 218 -32.23 20.79 6.31
C GLY A 218 -32.84 22.04 5.66
N LYS A 219 -33.21 23.00 6.50
CA LYS A 219 -33.83 24.27 6.06
C LYS A 219 -33.30 25.45 6.85
N ALA A 220 -32.77 26.45 6.16
CA ALA A 220 -32.35 27.69 6.78
C ALA A 220 -33.52 28.47 7.36
N ALA A 221 -33.29 29.10 8.51
CA ALA A 221 -34.22 30.02 9.14
C ALA A 221 -33.45 31.01 10.03
N HIS A 222 -34.03 32.15 10.34
CA HIS A 222 -33.39 33.08 11.27
C HIS A 222 -33.55 32.58 12.72
N ALA A 223 -32.44 32.41 13.42
CA ALA A 223 -32.43 31.75 14.74
C ALA A 223 -33.25 32.43 15.83
N GLY A 224 -33.56 33.72 15.68
CA GLY A 224 -34.39 34.48 16.65
C GLY A 224 -35.77 34.86 16.17
N VAL A 225 -36.04 34.75 14.85
CA VAL A 225 -37.33 35.24 14.27
C VAL A 225 -38.26 34.09 13.90
N ASP A 226 -37.72 33.08 13.21
CA ASP A 226 -38.50 31.97 12.67
C ASP A 226 -37.83 30.62 12.88
N PHE A 227 -37.13 30.46 14.02
CA PHE A 227 -36.34 29.27 14.36
C PHE A 227 -37.06 27.95 14.10
N PHE A 228 -38.33 27.84 14.48
CA PHE A 228 -39.13 26.60 14.32
C PHE A 228 -39.51 26.26 12.87
N ALA A 229 -39.35 27.23 11.96
CA ALA A 229 -39.54 26.99 10.53
C ALA A 229 -38.32 26.33 9.88
N GLY A 230 -37.15 26.35 10.58
CA GLY A 230 -35.91 25.73 10.17
C GLY A 230 -35.82 24.25 10.49
N ALA A 231 -34.83 23.60 9.86
CA ALA A 231 -34.40 22.23 10.16
C ALA A 231 -32.85 22.19 10.21
N ASN A 232 -32.29 21.83 11.36
CA ASN A 232 -30.88 22.03 11.64
C ASN A 232 -30.02 20.83 11.22
N ALA A 233 -29.31 20.96 10.12
CA ALA A 233 -28.43 19.91 9.58
C ALA A 233 -27.24 19.57 10.50
N ILE A 234 -26.69 20.53 11.24
CA ILE A 234 -25.58 20.27 12.19
C ILE A 234 -26.07 19.41 13.36
N ILE A 235 -27.23 19.72 13.94
CA ILE A 235 -27.79 18.94 15.03
C ILE A 235 -28.11 17.52 14.58
N GLU A 236 -28.61 17.37 13.36
CA GLU A 236 -28.83 16.04 12.77
C GLU A 236 -27.53 15.23 12.73
N LEU A 237 -26.45 15.75 12.13
CA LEU A 237 -25.17 15.03 12.05
C LEU A 237 -24.50 14.84 13.41
N ALA A 238 -24.70 15.74 14.36
CA ALA A 238 -24.22 15.54 15.73
C ALA A 238 -24.88 14.32 16.40
N ARG A 239 -26.18 14.10 16.17
CA ARG A 239 -26.91 12.91 16.65
C ARG A 239 -26.40 11.64 15.96
N GLN A 240 -26.21 11.69 14.65
CA GLN A 240 -25.64 10.57 13.89
C GLN A 240 -24.23 10.23 14.39
N ALA A 241 -23.36 11.22 14.57
CA ALA A 241 -22.00 11.02 15.11
C ALA A 241 -22.00 10.40 16.51
N ALA A 242 -22.88 10.85 17.40
CA ALA A 242 -23.03 10.28 18.74
C ALA A 242 -23.49 8.82 18.70
N GLY A 243 -24.41 8.47 17.78
CA GLY A 243 -24.81 7.09 17.54
C GLY A 243 -23.68 6.21 17.02
N LEU A 244 -22.95 6.72 16.03
CA LEU A 244 -21.83 6.00 15.39
C LEU A 244 -20.65 5.75 16.37
N ALA A 245 -20.41 6.63 17.34
CA ALA A 245 -19.35 6.48 18.33
C ALA A 245 -19.46 5.17 19.11
N GLY A 246 -20.66 4.67 19.35
CA GLY A 246 -20.91 3.39 20.03
C GLY A 246 -20.70 2.13 19.17
N TRP A 247 -20.31 2.26 17.90
CA TRP A 247 -20.14 1.11 17.01
C TRP A 247 -18.74 0.52 17.03
N SER A 248 -17.76 1.23 17.57
CA SER A 248 -16.41 0.71 17.76
C SER A 248 -16.39 -0.41 18.79
N GLN A 249 -15.65 -1.49 18.50
CA GLN A 249 -15.55 -2.69 19.34
C GLN A 249 -14.08 -3.11 19.45
N GLU A 250 -13.43 -2.75 20.56
CA GLU A 250 -12.02 -3.02 20.77
C GLU A 250 -11.67 -4.51 20.68
N ALA A 251 -12.46 -5.36 21.34
CA ALA A 251 -12.24 -6.82 21.34
C ALA A 251 -12.30 -7.45 19.94
N ARG A 252 -13.03 -6.84 19.01
CA ARG A 252 -13.11 -7.27 17.60
C ARG A 252 -12.20 -6.46 16.67
N GLY A 253 -11.52 -5.45 17.23
CA GLY A 253 -10.70 -4.52 16.45
C GLY A 253 -11.49 -3.70 15.44
N ILE A 254 -12.80 -3.53 15.64
CA ILE A 254 -13.63 -2.67 14.82
C ILE A 254 -13.49 -1.22 15.30
N THR A 255 -13.23 -0.31 14.37
CA THR A 255 -13.21 1.12 14.65
C THR A 255 -14.12 1.86 13.67
N VAL A 256 -14.94 2.79 14.20
CA VAL A 256 -15.76 3.71 13.44
C VAL A 256 -15.46 5.11 13.95
N ASN A 257 -14.80 5.90 13.13
CA ASN A 257 -14.31 7.23 13.51
C ASN A 257 -15.03 8.31 12.70
N CYS A 258 -15.69 9.21 13.40
CA CYS A 258 -16.24 10.45 12.84
C CYS A 258 -15.11 11.49 12.81
N GLY A 259 -14.32 11.50 11.72
CA GLY A 259 -13.07 12.24 11.66
C GLY A 259 -13.22 13.74 11.36
N VAL A 260 -14.23 14.11 10.59
CA VAL A 260 -14.50 15.51 10.21
C VAL A 260 -15.98 15.78 10.22
N ILE A 261 -16.38 16.91 10.83
CA ILE A 261 -17.73 17.44 10.71
C ILE A 261 -17.67 18.91 10.29
N ARG A 262 -18.51 19.32 9.34
CA ARG A 262 -18.58 20.68 8.82
C ARG A 262 -20.02 21.07 8.59
N GLY A 263 -20.36 22.35 8.76
CA GLY A 263 -21.70 22.82 8.44
C GLY A 263 -21.96 24.25 8.88
N GLY A 264 -23.06 24.81 8.40
CA GLY A 264 -23.52 26.15 8.73
C GLY A 264 -22.72 27.27 8.07
N THR A 265 -23.25 28.50 8.17
CA THR A 265 -22.67 29.69 7.57
C THR A 265 -22.47 30.83 8.58
N ARG A 266 -23.47 31.06 9.47
CA ARG A 266 -23.47 32.12 10.48
C ARG A 266 -24.17 31.68 11.75
N GLY A 267 -23.77 32.19 12.90
CA GLY A 267 -24.34 31.80 14.21
C GLY A 267 -25.81 32.16 14.42
N ASN A 268 -26.36 33.11 13.67
CA ASN A 268 -27.73 33.52 13.74
C ASN A 268 -28.66 32.90 12.64
N VAL A 269 -28.18 31.87 11.93
CA VAL A 269 -28.91 31.14 10.90
C VAL A 269 -28.96 29.66 11.28
N VAL A 270 -30.12 29.04 11.26
CA VAL A 270 -30.32 27.60 11.38
C VAL A 270 -29.59 26.94 10.17
N PRO A 271 -28.58 26.07 10.39
CA PRO A 271 -27.81 25.47 9.31
C PRO A 271 -28.66 24.60 8.40
N ALA A 272 -28.67 24.91 7.10
CA ALA A 272 -29.34 24.09 6.10
C ALA A 272 -28.51 22.92 5.59
N GLU A 273 -27.20 22.98 5.73
CA GLU A 273 -26.30 21.95 5.21
C GLU A 273 -25.21 21.60 6.22
N ALA A 274 -24.89 20.31 6.29
CA ALA A 274 -23.75 19.80 7.05
C ALA A 274 -23.22 18.51 6.42
N GLU A 275 -21.96 18.22 6.68
CA GLU A 275 -21.24 17.04 6.21
C GLU A 275 -20.46 16.40 7.36
N LEU A 276 -20.47 15.05 7.42
CA LEU A 276 -19.73 14.24 8.36
C LEU A 276 -18.94 13.18 7.58
N VAL A 277 -17.62 13.13 7.79
CA VAL A 277 -16.73 12.12 7.20
C VAL A 277 -16.47 11.02 8.23
N VAL A 278 -16.70 9.78 7.83
CA VAL A 278 -16.56 8.59 8.67
C VAL A 278 -15.53 7.63 8.07
N ASP A 279 -14.52 7.23 8.85
CA ASP A 279 -13.56 6.16 8.56
C ASP A 279 -13.94 4.94 9.40
N ALA A 280 -14.20 3.82 8.73
CA ALA A 280 -14.50 2.56 9.38
C ALA A 280 -13.48 1.50 9.02
N ARG A 281 -12.98 0.74 10.02
CA ARG A 281 -11.98 -0.30 9.82
C ARG A 281 -12.33 -1.57 10.55
N ALA A 282 -12.06 -2.72 9.93
CA ALA A 282 -12.23 -4.03 10.55
C ALA A 282 -11.24 -5.05 9.98
N TRP A 283 -11.02 -6.15 10.74
CA TRP A 283 -10.13 -7.24 10.33
C TRP A 283 -10.73 -8.15 9.26
N THR A 284 -12.06 -8.19 9.14
CA THR A 284 -12.75 -9.09 8.21
C THR A 284 -13.64 -8.34 7.23
N ALA A 285 -13.77 -8.88 6.02
CA ALA A 285 -14.68 -8.36 5.01
C ALA A 285 -16.15 -8.39 5.49
N ARG A 286 -16.51 -9.42 6.26
CA ARG A 286 -17.84 -9.57 6.87
C ARG A 286 -18.17 -8.41 7.80
N ASP A 287 -17.23 -8.01 8.66
CA ASP A 287 -17.45 -6.92 9.61
C ASP A 287 -17.56 -5.57 8.89
N LEU A 288 -16.71 -5.32 7.88
CA LEU A 288 -16.82 -4.11 7.06
C LEU A 288 -18.15 -4.03 6.32
N GLN A 289 -18.60 -5.13 5.76
CA GLN A 289 -19.89 -5.18 5.07
C GLN A 289 -21.06 -4.96 6.03
N ALA A 290 -20.98 -5.50 7.25
CA ALA A 290 -22.00 -5.26 8.28
C ALA A 290 -22.05 -3.78 8.68
N ILE A 291 -20.89 -3.11 8.80
CA ILE A 291 -20.80 -1.67 9.08
C ILE A 291 -21.39 -0.87 7.92
N GLU A 292 -20.99 -1.17 6.68
CA GLU A 292 -21.51 -0.49 5.49
C GLU A 292 -23.01 -0.61 5.39
N THR A 293 -23.57 -1.81 5.58
CA THR A 293 -25.02 -2.04 5.57
C THR A 293 -25.73 -1.17 6.61
N ARG A 294 -25.18 -1.10 7.83
CA ARG A 294 -25.76 -0.29 8.91
C ARG A 294 -25.63 1.22 8.63
N ILE A 295 -24.51 1.69 8.07
CA ILE A 295 -24.31 3.11 7.73
C ILE A 295 -25.30 3.52 6.62
N ARG A 296 -25.49 2.67 5.61
CA ARG A 296 -26.43 2.94 4.50
C ARG A 296 -27.89 2.91 4.94
N ALA A 297 -28.18 2.24 6.04
CA ALA A 297 -29.53 2.17 6.63
C ALA A 297 -29.80 3.30 7.64
N LEU A 298 -28.90 4.27 7.81
CA LEU A 298 -29.14 5.42 8.67
C LEU A 298 -30.25 6.29 8.10
N GLU A 299 -31.21 6.61 8.94
CA GLU A 299 -32.31 7.54 8.65
C GLU A 299 -32.11 8.83 9.43
N ALA A 300 -32.65 9.93 8.92
CA ALA A 300 -32.63 11.19 9.64
C ALA A 300 -33.50 11.08 10.89
N VAL A 301 -32.99 11.58 12.02
CA VAL A 301 -33.71 11.68 13.29
C VAL A 301 -34.77 12.79 13.22
N ASP A 302 -34.42 13.90 12.56
CA ASP A 302 -35.39 14.97 12.27
C ASP A 302 -36.06 14.70 10.91
N PRO A 303 -37.41 14.47 10.86
CA PRO A 303 -38.08 14.16 9.61
C PRO A 303 -38.08 15.34 8.60
N LYS A 304 -37.67 16.54 9.02
CA LYS A 304 -37.51 17.70 8.14
C LYS A 304 -36.12 17.75 7.49
N VAL A 305 -35.19 16.84 7.85
CA VAL A 305 -33.85 16.77 7.31
C VAL A 305 -33.75 15.60 6.36
N ARG A 306 -33.17 15.81 5.20
CA ARG A 306 -32.77 14.72 4.29
C ARG A 306 -31.33 14.28 4.60
N LEU A 307 -31.17 13.02 4.96
CA LEU A 307 -29.86 12.41 5.15
C LEU A 307 -29.48 11.59 3.91
N THR A 308 -28.27 11.79 3.41
CA THR A 308 -27.71 10.99 2.31
C THR A 308 -26.35 10.43 2.70
N VAL A 309 -26.07 9.20 2.27
CA VAL A 309 -24.81 8.51 2.52
C VAL A 309 -24.15 8.18 1.19
N SER A 310 -22.90 8.59 1.04
CA SER A 310 -22.03 8.24 -0.09
C SER A 310 -20.74 7.58 0.40
N GLY A 311 -19.94 7.03 -0.54
CA GLY A 311 -18.74 6.28 -0.20
C GLY A 311 -19.00 4.77 -0.04
N GLY A 312 -18.12 4.07 0.63
CA GLY A 312 -18.15 2.61 0.82
C GLY A 312 -16.78 2.01 1.04
N LEU A 313 -16.63 0.72 0.72
CA LEU A 313 -15.38 0.00 0.83
C LEU A 313 -14.30 0.66 -0.04
N ASN A 314 -13.22 1.09 0.60
CA ASN A 314 -12.04 1.62 -0.07
C ASN A 314 -11.01 0.50 -0.30
N ARG A 315 -10.55 -0.15 0.78
CA ARG A 315 -9.60 -1.26 0.71
C ARG A 315 -10.15 -2.47 1.46
N PRO A 316 -10.25 -3.65 0.82
CA PRO A 316 -10.63 -4.87 1.55
C PRO A 316 -9.57 -5.22 2.59
N PRO A 317 -9.94 -5.94 3.67
CA PRO A 317 -8.97 -6.42 4.63
C PRO A 317 -8.08 -7.49 4.01
N MET A 318 -6.83 -7.53 4.40
CA MET A 318 -5.96 -8.68 4.23
C MET A 318 -6.14 -9.59 5.45
N GLU A 319 -7.06 -10.54 5.32
CA GLU A 319 -7.29 -11.54 6.36
C GLU A 319 -6.15 -12.56 6.38
N ARG A 320 -5.79 -13.06 7.57
CA ARG A 320 -4.78 -14.11 7.69
C ARG A 320 -5.34 -15.43 7.16
N SER A 321 -5.16 -15.66 5.87
CA SER A 321 -5.64 -16.86 5.18
C SER A 321 -4.76 -18.10 5.43
N ALA A 322 -5.24 -19.27 5.06
CA ALA A 322 -4.46 -20.50 5.10
C ALA A 322 -3.24 -20.42 4.16
N GLU A 323 -3.41 -19.83 2.98
CA GLU A 323 -2.34 -19.62 2.00
C GLU A 323 -1.32 -18.61 2.50
N GLY A 324 -1.75 -17.51 3.11
CA GLY A 324 -0.87 -16.53 3.77
C GLY A 324 -0.06 -17.17 4.90
N THR A 325 -0.67 -18.07 5.67
CA THR A 325 0.02 -18.84 6.72
C THR A 325 1.10 -19.76 6.14
N LYS A 326 0.84 -20.44 5.03
CA LYS A 326 1.85 -21.26 4.34
C LYS A 326 2.99 -20.41 3.80
N LEU A 327 2.68 -19.25 3.20
CA LEU A 327 3.70 -18.32 2.70
C LEU A 327 4.57 -17.79 3.86
N PHE A 328 3.97 -17.44 4.99
CA PHE A 328 4.70 -17.03 6.19
C PHE A 328 5.61 -18.14 6.72
N ALA A 329 5.14 -19.41 6.77
CA ALA A 329 5.97 -20.54 7.17
C ALA A 329 7.19 -20.73 6.26
N ARG A 330 7.05 -20.55 4.93
CA ARG A 330 8.16 -20.53 3.96
C ARG A 330 9.17 -19.40 4.27
N ALA A 331 8.67 -18.20 4.60
CA ALA A 331 9.54 -17.09 5.00
C ALA A 331 10.32 -17.41 6.29
N GLN A 332 9.67 -18.03 7.29
CA GLN A 332 10.34 -18.47 8.51
C GLN A 332 11.42 -19.52 8.25
N GLU A 333 11.14 -20.47 7.35
CA GLU A 333 12.12 -21.48 6.96
C GLU A 333 13.34 -20.85 6.28
N ALA A 334 13.12 -19.93 5.33
CA ALA A 334 14.17 -19.16 4.69
C ALA A 334 14.98 -18.33 5.69
N GLY A 335 14.31 -17.66 6.65
CA GLY A 335 14.97 -16.92 7.73
C GLY A 335 15.87 -17.82 8.57
N ARG A 336 15.36 -18.96 9.03
CA ARG A 336 16.15 -19.95 9.80
C ARG A 336 17.39 -20.43 9.03
N ALA A 337 17.26 -20.63 7.72
CA ALA A 337 18.37 -21.04 6.88
C ALA A 337 19.51 -20.01 6.83
N VAL A 338 19.25 -18.74 7.10
CA VAL A 338 20.26 -17.65 7.13
C VAL A 338 20.52 -17.11 8.53
N GLY A 339 19.94 -17.73 9.57
CA GLY A 339 20.13 -17.34 10.96
C GLY A 339 19.32 -16.11 11.38
N VAL A 340 18.21 -15.82 10.70
CA VAL A 340 17.28 -14.72 11.00
C VAL A 340 15.96 -15.27 11.53
N VAL A 341 15.48 -14.72 12.64
CA VAL A 341 14.15 -15.03 13.17
C VAL A 341 13.13 -14.14 12.48
N ILE A 342 12.18 -14.75 11.77
CA ILE A 342 11.09 -14.07 11.10
C ILE A 342 9.84 -14.16 11.97
N GLU A 343 9.31 -13.02 12.39
CA GLU A 343 8.07 -12.88 13.13
C GLU A 343 6.98 -12.27 12.25
N GLU A 344 5.73 -12.46 12.66
CA GLU A 344 4.58 -11.81 12.00
C GLU A 344 3.91 -10.77 12.90
N CYS A 345 3.18 -9.86 12.28
CA CYS A 345 2.28 -8.95 12.97
C CYS A 345 1.02 -8.66 12.13
N ALA A 346 0.01 -8.15 12.82
CA ALA A 346 -1.16 -7.55 12.20
C ALA A 346 -1.08 -6.02 12.32
N THR A 347 -1.65 -5.28 11.36
CA THR A 347 -1.67 -3.81 11.39
C THR A 347 -3.06 -3.24 11.14
N GLY A 348 -3.41 -2.18 11.88
CA GLY A 348 -4.64 -1.41 11.66
C GLY A 348 -4.57 -0.42 10.50
N GLY A 349 -3.38 -0.16 9.95
CA GLY A 349 -3.20 0.60 8.73
C GLY A 349 -3.66 -0.20 7.53
N GLY A 350 -4.49 0.40 6.65
CA GLY A 350 -4.82 -0.17 5.36
C GLY A 350 -3.76 0.23 4.33
N SER A 351 -3.57 -0.58 3.34
CA SER A 351 -2.81 -0.23 2.14
C SER A 351 -3.33 -1.03 0.95
#